data_396682411647edd563dbaf06f555d253
#
_entry.id   396682411647edd563dbaf06f555d253
#
_cell.length_a   1.000
_cell.length_b   1.000
_cell.length_c   1.000
_cell.angle_alpha   90.00
_cell.angle_beta   90.00
_cell.angle_gamma   90.00
#
_symmetry.space_group_name_H-M   'P 1'
#
loop_
_entity.id
_entity.type
_entity.pdbx_description
1 polymer ?
#
loop_
_entity_poly.entity_id
_entity_poly.type
_entity_poly.pdbx_seq_one_letter_code
_entity_poly.pdbx_strand_id
1 'polypeptide(L)'
;MVNVIARMEIREGQMPAFRKLLDETVPLVRAEAGCIGCIAYTPCTDADPSRPPEFYDPNCVTIVECWESEAHLKAHHQTPHMARFRELAAPMRKPSKVFVVKPL
;
A
#
# COMPACT_ATOMS: atom_id res chain seq x y z
N MET A 1 12.65 9.32 10.76
CA MET A 1 11.95 8.17 10.19
C MET A 1 10.47 8.50 10.00
N VAL A 2 9.95 8.16 8.85
CA VAL A 2 8.56 8.46 8.46
C VAL A 2 7.92 7.14 8.03
N ASN A 3 6.69 6.88 8.49
CA ASN A 3 5.94 5.70 8.11
C ASN A 3 4.71 6.11 7.32
N VAL A 4 4.33 5.28 6.35
CA VAL A 4 3.11 5.47 5.57
C VAL A 4 2.23 4.24 5.78
N ILE A 5 0.96 4.50 6.06
CA ILE A 5 -0.06 3.45 6.13
C ILE A 5 -1.10 3.82 5.07
N ALA A 6 -1.20 3.00 4.05
CA ALA A 6 -2.16 3.19 2.97
C ALA A 6 -3.11 2.01 2.92
N ARG A 7 -4.40 2.28 3.06
CA ARG A 7 -5.44 1.25 2.93
C ARG A 7 -6.28 1.55 1.71
N MET A 8 -6.50 0.53 0.87
CA MET A 8 -7.31 0.67 -0.33
C MET A 8 -8.25 -0.51 -0.49
N GLU A 9 -9.48 -0.20 -0.86
CA GLU A 9 -10.47 -1.19 -1.24
C GLU A 9 -10.35 -1.46 -2.73
N ILE A 10 -10.16 -2.73 -3.07
CA ILE A 10 -10.02 -3.16 -4.46
C ILE A 10 -11.40 -3.51 -5.01
N ARG A 11 -11.69 -3.05 -6.22
CA ARG A 11 -12.96 -3.30 -6.86
C ARG A 11 -13.11 -4.79 -7.18
N GLU A 12 -14.34 -5.26 -7.17
CA GLU A 12 -14.66 -6.66 -7.45
C GLU A 12 -14.01 -7.12 -8.76
N GLY A 13 -13.36 -8.30 -8.70
CA GLY A 13 -12.70 -8.91 -9.84
C GLY A 13 -11.30 -8.35 -10.15
N GLN A 14 -10.86 -7.29 -9.48
CA GLN A 14 -9.59 -6.63 -9.79
C GLN A 14 -8.41 -7.10 -8.92
N MET A 15 -8.65 -7.89 -7.88
CA MET A 15 -7.60 -8.30 -6.96
C MET A 15 -6.44 -9.04 -7.65
N PRO A 16 -6.67 -9.99 -8.57
CA PRO A 16 -5.56 -10.66 -9.25
C PRO A 16 -4.66 -9.70 -10.01
N ALA A 17 -5.25 -8.75 -10.76
CA ALA A 17 -4.50 -7.75 -11.51
C ALA A 17 -3.77 -6.78 -10.56
N PHE A 18 -4.40 -6.39 -9.47
CA PHE A 18 -3.81 -5.51 -8.47
C PHE A 18 -2.61 -6.17 -7.79
N ARG A 19 -2.73 -7.44 -7.40
CA ARG A 19 -1.63 -8.21 -6.80
C ARG A 19 -0.44 -8.33 -7.75
N LYS A 20 -0.71 -8.58 -9.03
CA LYS A 20 0.35 -8.63 -10.04
C LYS A 20 1.08 -7.29 -10.15
N LEU A 21 0.33 -6.18 -10.14
CA LEU A 21 0.92 -4.85 -10.17
C LEU A 21 1.77 -4.57 -8.92
N LEU A 22 1.33 -5.00 -7.74
CA LEU A 22 2.11 -4.91 -6.51
C LEU A 22 3.39 -5.74 -6.59
N ASP A 23 3.31 -6.96 -7.09
CA ASP A 23 4.48 -7.84 -7.22
C ASP A 23 5.56 -7.23 -8.12
N GLU A 24 5.15 -6.46 -9.12
CA GLU A 24 6.06 -5.74 -10.00
C GLU A 24 6.60 -4.45 -9.37
N THR A 25 5.79 -3.76 -8.58
CA THR A 25 6.10 -2.42 -8.06
C THR A 25 6.87 -2.45 -6.74
N VAL A 26 6.49 -3.31 -5.80
CA VAL A 26 7.09 -3.34 -4.46
C VAL A 26 8.60 -3.54 -4.49
N PRO A 27 9.17 -4.45 -5.31
CA PRO A 27 10.64 -4.56 -5.39
C PRO A 27 11.33 -3.27 -5.82
N LEU A 28 10.70 -2.51 -6.73
CA LEU A 28 11.25 -1.22 -7.18
C LEU A 28 11.21 -0.17 -6.07
N VAL A 29 10.14 -0.16 -5.28
CA VAL A 29 10.03 0.72 -4.12
C VAL A 29 11.09 0.38 -3.08
N ARG A 30 11.28 -0.90 -2.78
CA ARG A 30 12.28 -1.36 -1.81
C ARG A 30 13.71 -1.01 -2.21
N ALA A 31 13.97 -0.87 -3.51
CA ALA A 31 15.29 -0.49 -4.02
C ALA A 31 15.54 1.02 -4.00
N GLU A 32 14.54 1.84 -3.70
CA GLU A 32 14.71 3.29 -3.64
C GLU A 32 15.58 3.72 -2.47
N ALA A 33 16.36 4.79 -2.69
CA ALA A 33 17.15 5.40 -1.62
C ALA A 33 16.23 5.83 -0.45
N GLY A 34 16.61 5.47 0.75
CA GLY A 34 15.88 5.82 1.97
C GLY A 34 14.69 4.92 2.28
N CYS A 35 14.38 3.94 1.45
CA CYS A 35 13.35 2.96 1.78
C CYS A 35 13.88 1.95 2.80
N ILE A 36 13.33 1.99 4.02
CA ILE A 36 13.65 1.04 5.08
C ILE A 36 12.79 -0.21 4.94
N GLY A 37 11.55 -0.06 4.49
CA GLY A 37 10.64 -1.17 4.28
C GLY A 37 9.40 -0.78 3.50
N CYS A 38 8.83 -1.76 2.81
CA CYS A 38 7.57 -1.64 2.10
C CYS A 38 6.94 -3.02 2.05
N ILE A 39 5.79 -3.18 2.71
CA ILE A 39 5.08 -4.45 2.80
C ILE A 39 3.62 -4.22 2.49
N ALA A 40 3.08 -5.05 1.59
CA ALA A 40 1.64 -5.09 1.32
C ALA A 40 1.02 -6.23 2.14
N TYR A 41 -0.08 -5.92 2.82
CA TYR A 41 -0.78 -6.85 3.69
C TYR A 41 -2.18 -7.13 3.16
N THR A 42 -2.62 -8.36 3.37
CA THR A 42 -4.02 -8.76 3.23
C THR A 42 -4.59 -9.02 4.64
N PRO A 43 -5.90 -8.90 4.86
CA PRO A 43 -6.47 -9.22 6.17
C PRO A 43 -6.25 -10.67 6.56
N CYS A 44 -6.21 -10.92 7.87
CA CYS A 44 -6.20 -12.29 8.39
C CYS A 44 -7.47 -13.02 7.99
N THR A 45 -7.37 -14.32 7.72
CA THR A 45 -8.51 -15.15 7.30
C THR A 45 -9.33 -15.69 8.46
N ASP A 46 -8.73 -15.81 9.65
CA ASP A 46 -9.41 -16.31 10.85
C ASP A 46 -10.10 -15.15 11.57
N ALA A 47 -11.26 -14.76 11.06
CA ALA A 47 -12.02 -13.65 11.60
C ALA A 47 -12.51 -13.94 13.02
N ASP A 48 -12.26 -12.99 13.93
CA ASP A 48 -12.82 -13.01 15.26
C ASP A 48 -14.24 -12.41 15.20
N PRO A 49 -15.30 -13.19 15.49
CA PRO A 49 -16.68 -12.69 15.38
C PRO A 49 -17.02 -11.58 16.37
N SER A 50 -16.18 -11.36 17.40
CA SER A 50 -16.37 -10.25 18.34
C SER A 50 -15.91 -8.92 17.80
N ARG A 51 -15.21 -8.89 16.66
CA ARG A 51 -14.69 -7.66 16.04
C ARG A 51 -15.52 -7.25 14.83
N PRO A 52 -15.52 -5.95 14.48
CA PRO A 52 -16.22 -5.47 13.28
C PRO A 52 -15.76 -6.22 12.03
N PRO A 53 -16.70 -6.59 11.13
CA PRO A 53 -16.34 -7.31 9.88
C PRO A 53 -15.34 -6.57 8.99
N GLU A 54 -15.34 -5.24 9.01
CA GLU A 54 -14.41 -4.44 8.22
C GLU A 54 -12.95 -4.67 8.58
N PHE A 55 -12.65 -5.22 9.76
CA PHE A 55 -11.28 -5.60 10.13
C PHE A 55 -10.73 -6.73 9.26
N TYR A 56 -11.61 -7.50 8.66
CA TYR A 56 -11.28 -8.71 7.90
C TYR A 56 -11.77 -8.63 6.45
N ASP A 57 -12.00 -7.44 5.92
CA ASP A 57 -12.51 -7.27 4.56
C ASP A 57 -11.51 -7.79 3.53
N PRO A 58 -11.81 -8.90 2.81
CA PRO A 58 -10.88 -9.50 1.88
C PRO A 58 -10.61 -8.66 0.64
N ASN A 59 -11.40 -7.61 0.41
CA ASN A 59 -11.22 -6.69 -0.71
C ASN A 59 -10.27 -5.55 -0.37
N CYS A 60 -9.77 -5.46 0.86
CA CYS A 60 -8.85 -4.41 1.28
C CYS A 60 -7.40 -4.89 1.27
N VAL A 61 -6.52 -4.00 0.83
CA VAL A 61 -5.07 -4.16 0.91
C VAL A 61 -4.52 -3.00 1.73
N THR A 62 -3.62 -3.31 2.65
CA THR A 62 -2.92 -2.30 3.45
C THR A 62 -1.44 -2.35 3.11
N ILE A 63 -0.88 -1.21 2.71
CA ILE A 63 0.54 -1.08 2.44
C ILE A 63 1.16 -0.26 3.57
N VAL A 64 2.22 -0.78 4.16
CA VAL A 64 2.98 -0.10 5.21
C VAL A 64 4.39 0.15 4.69
N GLU A 65 4.80 1.41 4.71
CA GLU A 65 6.12 1.82 4.26
C GLU A 65 6.86 2.52 5.38
N CYS A 66 8.18 2.41 5.36
CA CYS A 66 9.04 3.12 6.26
C CYS A 66 10.16 3.79 5.47
N TRP A 67 10.34 5.09 5.68
CA TRP A 67 11.32 5.92 4.97
C TRP A 67 12.24 6.60 5.97
N GLU A 68 13.50 6.81 5.58
CA GLU A 68 14.49 7.49 6.43
C GLU A 68 14.07 8.93 6.74
N SER A 69 13.42 9.62 5.79
CA SER A 69 12.98 11.01 5.93
C SER A 69 11.80 11.33 5.03
N GLU A 70 11.15 12.47 5.28
CA GLU A 70 10.11 12.98 4.40
C GLU A 70 10.66 13.35 3.02
N ALA A 71 11.92 13.76 2.92
CA ALA A 71 12.54 14.03 1.63
C ALA A 71 12.61 12.76 0.76
N HIS A 72 12.93 11.62 1.35
CA HIS A 72 12.95 10.33 0.66
C HIS A 72 11.53 9.91 0.24
N LEU A 73 10.54 10.13 1.09
CA LEU A 73 9.13 9.87 0.75
C LEU A 73 8.68 10.75 -0.42
N LYS A 74 9.04 12.02 -0.41
CA LYS A 74 8.72 12.94 -1.50
C LYS A 74 9.34 12.48 -2.82
N ALA A 75 10.61 12.08 -2.79
CA ALA A 75 11.29 11.53 -3.96
C ALA A 75 10.61 10.27 -4.48
N HIS A 76 10.15 9.39 -3.58
CA HIS A 76 9.39 8.19 -3.92
C HIS A 76 8.15 8.51 -4.77
N HIS A 77 7.40 9.53 -4.40
CA HIS A 77 6.20 9.92 -5.15
C HIS A 77 6.49 10.45 -6.55
N GLN A 78 7.72 10.80 -6.85
CA GLN A 78 8.14 11.35 -8.15
C GLN A 78 8.78 10.30 -9.06
N THR A 79 8.88 9.04 -8.63
CA THR A 79 9.49 7.99 -9.44
C THR A 79 8.59 7.55 -10.60
N PRO A 80 9.19 7.10 -11.73
CA PRO A 80 8.42 6.59 -12.86
C PRO A 80 7.55 5.39 -12.49
N HIS A 81 8.03 4.49 -11.64
CA HIS A 81 7.26 3.32 -11.24
C HIS A 81 6.05 3.68 -10.38
N MET A 82 6.11 4.74 -9.59
CA MET A 82 4.94 5.21 -8.83
C MET A 82 3.93 5.91 -9.72
N ALA A 83 4.39 6.67 -10.73
CA ALA A 83 3.51 7.24 -11.74
C ALA A 83 2.74 6.14 -12.47
N ARG A 84 3.44 5.09 -12.89
CA ARG A 84 2.84 3.91 -13.53
C ARG A 84 1.87 3.20 -12.60
N PHE A 85 2.25 2.99 -11.34
CA PHE A 85 1.39 2.35 -10.36
C PHE A 85 0.08 3.13 -10.19
N ARG A 86 0.14 4.44 -9.99
CA ARG A 86 -1.06 5.26 -9.82
C ARG A 86 -1.99 5.18 -11.03
N GLU A 87 -1.42 5.26 -12.23
CA GLU A 87 -2.20 5.18 -13.46
C GLU A 87 -2.90 3.84 -13.63
N LEU A 88 -2.17 2.74 -13.45
CA LEU A 88 -2.71 1.40 -13.61
C LEU A 88 -3.63 0.98 -12.48
N ALA A 89 -3.36 1.41 -11.25
CA ALA A 89 -4.17 1.07 -10.09
C ALA A 89 -5.50 1.85 -10.01
N ALA A 90 -5.56 3.04 -10.58
CA ALA A 90 -6.74 3.91 -10.47
C ALA A 90 -8.05 3.20 -10.81
N PRO A 91 -8.18 2.47 -11.94
CA PRO A 91 -9.42 1.75 -12.25
C PRO A 91 -9.65 0.50 -11.41
N MET A 92 -8.64 0.02 -10.70
CA MET A 92 -8.71 -1.23 -9.91
C MET A 92 -9.21 -1.00 -8.49
N ARG A 93 -9.15 0.22 -8.00
CA ARG A 93 -9.40 0.54 -6.59
C ARG A 93 -10.31 1.74 -6.40
N LYS A 94 -10.95 1.79 -5.24
CA LYS A 94 -11.62 2.99 -4.73
C LYS A 94 -10.56 3.95 -4.16
N PRO A 95 -10.93 5.21 -3.86
CA PRO A 95 -9.99 6.15 -3.25
C PRO A 95 -9.35 5.56 -1.99
N SER A 96 -8.03 5.65 -1.88
CA SER A 96 -7.28 5.12 -0.75
C SER A 96 -7.33 6.08 0.44
N LYS A 97 -7.18 5.51 1.65
CA LYS A 97 -6.92 6.27 2.88
C LYS A 97 -5.43 6.16 3.17
N VAL A 98 -4.76 7.30 3.27
CA VAL A 98 -3.32 7.35 3.48
C VAL A 98 -3.01 8.18 4.71
N PHE A 99 -2.18 7.63 5.58
CA PHE A 99 -1.69 8.28 6.78
C PHE A 99 -0.17 8.33 6.72
N VAL A 100 0.39 9.52 6.92
CA VAL A 100 1.83 9.70 7.05
C VAL A 100 2.09 10.00 8.52
N VAL A 101 2.83 9.11 9.17
CA VAL A 101 2.98 9.11 10.63
C VAL A 101 4.43 8.92 11.03
N LYS A 102 4.73 9.24 12.27
CA LYS A 102 6.03 8.97 12.88
C LYS A 102 5.84 8.38 14.27
N PRO A 103 6.83 7.68 14.81
CA PRO A 103 6.75 7.23 16.20
C PRO A 103 6.50 8.39 17.16
N LEU A 104 5.72 8.14 18.22
CA LEU A 104 5.46 9.15 19.23
C LEU A 104 6.81 9.57 19.94
#